data_015431dd529b2edc6f4600ca1299650b
#
_entry.id   015431dd529b2edc6f4600ca1299650b
#
_cell.length_a   1.000
_cell.length_b   1.000
_cell.length_c   1.000
_cell.angle_alpha   90.00
_cell.angle_beta   90.00
_cell.angle_gamma   90.00
#
_symmetry.space_group_name_H-M   'P 1'
#
loop_
_entity.id
_entity.type
_entity.pdbx_description
1 polymer ?
#
loop_
_entity_poly.entity_id
_entity_poly.type
_entity_poly.pdbx_seq_one_letter_code
_entity_poly.pdbx_strand_id
1 'polypeptide(L)'
;MKILTVSDEVVERLYSLCQSGHFREIELILGCGDLPYPYLENLLTFLNVPLFYVPGNHDPTHNSDNPLAHVEGGSNLDLKVLRFKTFLIGGFGGCIRYRPDGTNQYSQSEAYLRAFRLLPRLLLNKINYGRALDILITHSPPFGIHDEDTHAHQGLKAINWLLHVAKPRYHFHGHTHFQRRNLSPSETTQGLTKIANVFPYKIIEVNH
;
A
#
# COMPACT_ATOMS: atom_id res chain seq x y z
N MET A 1 -6.60 16.43 0.87
CA MET A 1 -6.71 15.41 1.92
C MET A 1 -5.30 15.04 2.39
N LYS A 2 -5.04 15.15 3.70
CA LYS A 2 -3.74 14.74 4.26
C LYS A 2 -3.78 13.29 4.74
N ILE A 3 -2.80 12.51 4.34
CA ILE A 3 -2.71 11.06 4.59
C ILE A 3 -1.41 10.77 5.33
N LEU A 4 -1.49 9.98 6.39
CA LEU A 4 -0.33 9.31 6.98
C LEU A 4 -0.13 7.97 6.29
N THR A 5 1.01 7.79 5.61
CA THR A 5 1.39 6.51 4.99
C THR A 5 2.51 5.88 5.81
N VAL A 6 2.43 4.56 6.07
CA VAL A 6 3.39 3.81 6.90
C VAL A 6 3.73 2.47 6.24
N SER A 7 4.98 1.99 6.41
CA SER A 7 5.43 0.71 5.86
C SER A 7 6.70 0.20 6.55
N ASP A 8 6.82 -1.13 6.68
CA ASP A 8 8.03 -1.91 6.98
C ASP A 8 8.70 -1.68 8.35
N GLU A 9 8.60 -0.51 8.94
CA GLU A 9 9.28 -0.22 10.21
C GLU A 9 8.37 0.47 11.22
N VAL A 10 8.37 -0.04 12.45
CA VAL A 10 7.70 0.61 13.58
C VAL A 10 8.48 1.86 13.98
N VAL A 11 7.85 3.01 13.86
CA VAL A 11 8.40 4.29 14.29
C VAL A 11 7.70 4.72 15.58
N GLU A 12 8.27 4.36 16.74
CA GLU A 12 7.67 4.64 18.05
C GLU A 12 7.38 6.13 18.28
N ARG A 13 8.20 7.02 17.71
CA ARG A 13 8.00 8.47 17.78
C ARG A 13 6.64 8.90 17.21
N LEU A 14 6.05 8.13 16.28
CA LEU A 14 4.72 8.46 15.75
C LEU A 14 3.65 8.43 16.83
N TYR A 15 3.75 7.56 17.85
CA TYR A 15 2.80 7.52 18.95
C TYR A 15 2.74 8.85 19.70
N SER A 16 3.91 9.37 20.09
CA SER A 16 3.98 10.65 20.81
C SER A 16 3.51 11.82 19.94
N LEU A 17 3.81 11.82 18.65
CA LEU A 17 3.35 12.84 17.71
C LEU A 17 1.82 12.79 17.52
N CYS A 18 1.23 11.60 17.43
CA CYS A 18 -0.22 11.43 17.37
C CYS A 18 -0.89 11.95 18.66
N GLN A 19 -0.38 11.55 19.83
CA GLN A 19 -0.93 11.96 21.12
C GLN A 19 -0.80 13.46 21.38
N SER A 20 0.29 14.08 20.94
CA SER A 20 0.50 15.53 21.09
C SER A 20 -0.37 16.38 20.14
N GLY A 21 -1.14 15.72 19.28
CA GLY A 21 -1.99 16.39 18.29
C GLY A 21 -1.24 17.01 17.11
N HIS A 22 0.03 16.62 16.90
CA HIS A 22 0.82 17.08 15.76
C HIS A 22 0.18 16.69 14.41
N PHE A 23 -0.57 15.59 14.40
CA PHE A 23 -1.22 15.04 13.20
C PHE A 23 -2.74 15.26 13.14
N ARG A 24 -3.24 16.32 13.77
CA ARG A 24 -4.70 16.63 13.79
C ARG A 24 -5.33 16.81 12.40
N GLU A 25 -4.51 17.13 11.39
CA GLU A 25 -4.96 17.33 10.02
C GLU A 25 -4.95 16.04 9.19
N ILE A 26 -4.48 14.92 9.75
CA ILE A 26 -4.54 13.63 9.06
C ILE A 26 -5.99 13.17 9.00
N GLU A 27 -6.41 12.74 7.82
CA GLU A 27 -7.78 12.33 7.54
C GLU A 27 -7.89 10.84 7.22
N LEU A 28 -6.76 10.19 6.95
CA LEU A 28 -6.67 8.79 6.55
C LEU A 28 -5.29 8.23 6.87
N ILE A 29 -5.23 6.96 7.28
CA ILE A 29 -3.99 6.19 7.40
C ILE A 29 -3.96 5.15 6.29
N LEU A 30 -2.82 5.02 5.60
CA LEU A 30 -2.56 3.97 4.61
C LEU A 30 -1.34 3.14 5.04
N GLY A 31 -1.56 1.84 5.27
CA GLY A 31 -0.51 0.86 5.58
C GLY A 31 -0.08 0.12 4.31
N CYS A 32 1.20 0.18 3.97
CA CYS A 32 1.77 -0.46 2.79
C CYS A 32 2.51 -1.78 3.12
N GLY A 33 2.10 -2.48 4.17
CA GLY A 33 2.57 -3.81 4.54
C GLY A 33 3.77 -3.87 5.47
N ASP A 34 4.04 -5.08 5.96
CA ASP A 34 5.15 -5.45 6.84
C ASP A 34 5.19 -4.63 8.15
N LEU A 35 4.03 -4.45 8.75
CA LEU A 35 3.87 -3.77 10.04
C LEU A 35 3.06 -4.63 11.03
N PRO A 36 3.48 -4.74 12.29
CA PRO A 36 2.67 -5.40 13.31
C PRO A 36 1.24 -4.80 13.35
N TYR A 37 0.21 -5.62 13.30
CA TYR A 37 -1.18 -5.15 13.34
C TYR A 37 -1.49 -4.30 14.58
N PRO A 38 -1.01 -4.64 15.80
CA PRO A 38 -1.17 -3.77 16.97
C PRO A 38 -0.57 -2.36 16.78
N TYR A 39 0.49 -2.22 15.97
CA TYR A 39 1.03 -0.90 15.63
C TYR A 39 0.05 -0.06 14.83
N LEU A 40 -0.57 -0.66 13.81
CA LEU A 40 -1.58 0.00 12.99
C LEU A 40 -2.84 0.34 13.81
N GLU A 41 -3.27 -0.55 14.71
CA GLU A 41 -4.40 -0.35 15.62
C GLU A 41 -4.16 0.81 16.60
N ASN A 42 -2.95 0.93 17.13
CA ASN A 42 -2.56 2.06 17.97
C ASN A 42 -2.62 3.39 17.19
N LEU A 43 -2.07 3.45 15.97
CA LEU A 43 -2.15 4.65 15.13
C LEU A 43 -3.61 5.03 14.83
N LEU A 44 -4.45 4.05 14.49
CA LEU A 44 -5.88 4.24 14.27
C LEU A 44 -6.57 4.81 15.51
N THR A 45 -6.27 4.26 16.67
CA THR A 45 -6.85 4.68 17.95
C THR A 45 -6.44 6.11 18.32
N PHE A 46 -5.16 6.46 18.16
CA PHE A 46 -4.66 7.79 18.51
C PHE A 46 -5.16 8.88 17.58
N LEU A 47 -5.25 8.60 16.28
CA LEU A 47 -5.69 9.57 15.28
C LEU A 47 -7.21 9.60 15.11
N ASN A 48 -7.89 8.52 15.46
CA ASN A 48 -9.34 8.34 15.29
C ASN A 48 -9.80 8.66 13.85
N VAL A 49 -9.07 8.16 12.87
CA VAL A 49 -9.37 8.28 11.44
C VAL A 49 -9.38 6.90 10.79
N PRO A 50 -10.06 6.70 9.65
CA PRO A 50 -10.03 5.42 8.94
C PRO A 50 -8.61 4.96 8.62
N LEU A 51 -8.40 3.64 8.66
CA LEU A 51 -7.15 2.98 8.28
C LEU A 51 -7.44 1.94 7.20
N PHE A 52 -6.73 2.07 6.07
CA PHE A 52 -6.72 1.08 5.00
C PHE A 52 -5.32 0.52 4.85
N TYR A 53 -5.19 -0.78 4.59
CA TYR A 53 -3.89 -1.40 4.48
C TYR A 53 -3.87 -2.54 3.46
N VAL A 54 -2.68 -2.90 3.04
CA VAL A 54 -2.40 -4.15 2.31
C VAL A 54 -1.36 -4.95 3.10
N PRO A 55 -1.41 -6.29 3.08
CA PRO A 55 -0.39 -7.10 3.72
C PRO A 55 0.92 -7.09 2.91
N GLY A 56 2.04 -7.10 3.62
CA GLY A 56 3.35 -7.42 3.08
C GLY A 56 3.70 -8.90 3.22
N ASN A 57 4.94 -9.26 2.93
CA ASN A 57 5.40 -10.65 2.95
C ASN A 57 5.76 -11.16 4.35
N HIS A 58 5.87 -10.29 5.34
CA HIS A 58 6.05 -10.66 6.74
C HIS A 58 4.75 -10.59 7.55
N ASP A 59 3.67 -10.13 6.95
CA ASP A 59 2.37 -10.05 7.61
C ASP A 59 1.67 -11.41 7.62
N PRO A 60 0.90 -11.71 8.68
CA PRO A 60 0.15 -12.96 8.75
C PRO A 60 -0.96 -12.99 7.69
N THR A 61 -1.21 -14.19 7.16
CA THR A 61 -2.33 -14.41 6.24
C THR A 61 -3.61 -14.65 7.03
N HIS A 62 -4.63 -13.87 6.72
CA HIS A 62 -5.99 -14.13 7.22
C HIS A 62 -6.58 -15.34 6.49
N ASN A 63 -6.85 -16.40 7.22
CA ASN A 63 -7.46 -17.64 6.73
C ASN A 63 -8.27 -18.34 7.84
N SER A 64 -8.81 -19.54 7.57
CA SER A 64 -9.55 -20.34 8.55
C SER A 64 -8.75 -20.67 9.81
N ASP A 65 -7.44 -20.84 9.67
CA ASP A 65 -6.54 -21.24 10.75
C ASP A 65 -6.07 -20.03 11.57
N ASN A 66 -6.13 -18.83 10.98
CA ASN A 66 -5.77 -17.57 11.62
C ASN A 66 -6.82 -16.48 11.32
N PRO A 67 -8.03 -16.59 11.85
CA PRO A 67 -9.11 -15.64 11.57
C PRO A 67 -8.88 -14.27 12.18
N LEU A 68 -8.00 -14.14 13.18
CA LEU A 68 -7.63 -12.88 13.82
C LEU A 68 -6.47 -12.16 13.12
N ALA A 69 -5.94 -12.70 12.04
CA ALA A 69 -4.88 -12.05 11.26
C ALA A 69 -5.42 -10.87 10.41
N HIS A 70 -5.92 -9.86 11.09
CA HIS A 70 -6.38 -8.60 10.50
C HIS A 70 -6.19 -7.45 11.50
N VAL A 71 -6.13 -6.23 11.00
CA VAL A 71 -6.10 -5.02 11.84
C VAL A 71 -7.51 -4.72 12.33
N GLU A 72 -7.72 -4.74 13.65
CA GLU A 72 -9.01 -4.39 14.23
C GLU A 72 -9.37 -2.92 13.94
N GLY A 73 -10.58 -2.69 13.44
CA GLY A 73 -11.02 -1.36 13.01
C GLY A 73 -10.43 -0.89 11.67
N GLY A 74 -9.43 -1.58 11.12
CA GLY A 74 -8.85 -1.30 9.82
C GLY A 74 -9.56 -2.06 8.67
N SER A 75 -9.33 -1.62 7.44
CA SER A 75 -9.84 -2.30 6.24
C SER A 75 -8.70 -2.82 5.38
N ASN A 76 -8.59 -4.14 5.24
CA ASN A 76 -7.67 -4.77 4.30
C ASN A 76 -8.16 -4.55 2.87
N LEU A 77 -7.36 -3.84 2.06
CA LEU A 77 -7.64 -3.52 0.66
C LEU A 77 -7.02 -4.51 -0.33
N ASP A 78 -6.35 -5.56 0.12
CA ASP A 78 -5.76 -6.50 -0.83
C ASP A 78 -6.82 -7.04 -1.81
N LEU A 79 -6.60 -6.81 -3.09
CA LEU A 79 -7.54 -7.11 -4.20
C LEU A 79 -8.92 -6.44 -4.07
N LYS A 80 -9.00 -5.30 -3.42
CA LYS A 80 -10.25 -4.55 -3.25
C LYS A 80 -10.05 -3.10 -3.68
N VAL A 81 -11.17 -2.44 -3.97
CA VAL A 81 -11.26 -1.00 -4.17
C VAL A 81 -12.38 -0.46 -3.31
N LEU A 82 -12.08 0.49 -2.45
CA LEU A 82 -13.05 1.24 -1.65
C LEU A 82 -13.11 2.70 -2.09
N ARG A 83 -14.27 3.32 -1.86
CA ARG A 83 -14.44 4.76 -1.98
C ARG A 83 -14.35 5.40 -0.60
N PHE A 84 -13.42 6.34 -0.45
CA PHE A 84 -13.33 7.18 0.73
C PHE A 84 -13.43 8.65 0.32
N LYS A 85 -14.43 9.36 0.82
CA LYS A 85 -14.80 10.70 0.33
C LYS A 85 -14.98 10.68 -1.19
N THR A 86 -14.15 11.45 -1.91
CA THR A 86 -14.17 11.50 -3.37
C THR A 86 -13.17 10.57 -4.02
N PHE A 87 -12.26 9.93 -3.24
CA PHE A 87 -11.18 9.09 -3.76
C PHE A 87 -11.58 7.62 -3.88
N LEU A 88 -11.20 7.00 -4.98
CA LEU A 88 -11.23 5.55 -5.21
C LEU A 88 -9.85 5.00 -4.85
N ILE A 89 -9.76 4.20 -3.79
CA ILE A 89 -8.51 3.67 -3.25
C ILE A 89 -8.50 2.16 -3.43
N GLY A 90 -7.50 1.65 -4.15
CA GLY A 90 -7.31 0.22 -4.38
C GLY A 90 -6.04 -0.29 -3.72
N GLY A 91 -6.00 -1.60 -3.46
CA GLY A 91 -4.86 -2.23 -2.83
C GLY A 91 -4.40 -3.51 -3.53
N PHE A 92 -3.08 -3.77 -3.45
CA PHE A 92 -2.45 -4.98 -3.96
C PHE A 92 -1.28 -5.38 -3.05
N GLY A 93 -1.50 -6.40 -2.19
CA GLY A 93 -0.54 -6.85 -1.20
C GLY A 93 0.47 -7.88 -1.72
N GLY A 94 1.51 -8.12 -0.89
CA GLY A 94 2.55 -9.10 -1.11
C GLY A 94 3.67 -8.65 -2.05
N CYS A 95 4.63 -9.55 -2.28
CA CYS A 95 5.82 -9.29 -3.09
C CYS A 95 6.17 -10.46 -4.01
N ILE A 96 7.29 -10.34 -4.73
CA ILE A 96 7.85 -11.44 -5.54
C ILE A 96 8.22 -12.63 -4.65
N ARG A 97 7.98 -13.86 -5.13
CA ARG A 97 8.36 -15.07 -4.40
C ARG A 97 9.85 -15.28 -4.44
N TYR A 98 10.48 -15.24 -3.27
CA TYR A 98 11.91 -15.54 -3.06
C TYR A 98 12.12 -16.73 -2.10
N ARG A 99 11.02 -17.24 -1.47
CA ARG A 99 11.01 -18.47 -0.67
C ARG A 99 9.87 -19.38 -1.15
N PRO A 100 10.08 -20.71 -1.26
CA PRO A 100 9.04 -21.64 -1.74
C PRO A 100 7.72 -21.52 -0.97
N ASP A 101 7.79 -21.44 0.36
CA ASP A 101 6.63 -21.38 1.27
C ASP A 101 6.44 -19.98 1.89
N GLY A 102 6.88 -18.93 1.19
CA GLY A 102 6.79 -17.56 1.69
C GLY A 102 5.34 -17.05 1.72
N THR A 103 4.94 -16.51 2.88
CA THR A 103 3.63 -15.88 3.04
C THR A 103 3.51 -14.65 2.15
N ASN A 104 2.36 -14.45 1.51
CA ASN A 104 2.08 -13.33 0.62
C ASN A 104 3.15 -13.11 -0.47
N GLN A 105 3.77 -14.20 -0.95
CA GLN A 105 4.78 -14.18 -1.99
C GLN A 105 4.26 -14.84 -3.26
N TYR A 106 4.40 -14.18 -4.40
CA TYR A 106 3.82 -14.59 -5.67
C TYR A 106 4.85 -14.59 -6.79
N SER A 107 4.81 -15.59 -7.67
CA SER A 107 5.50 -15.48 -8.95
C SER A 107 4.91 -14.34 -9.78
N GLN A 108 5.63 -13.87 -10.81
CA GLN A 108 5.09 -12.83 -11.70
C GLN A 108 3.75 -13.24 -12.33
N SER A 109 3.59 -14.52 -12.70
CA SER A 109 2.35 -15.04 -13.28
C SER A 109 1.18 -15.03 -12.29
N GLU A 110 1.41 -15.48 -11.07
CA GLU A 110 0.40 -15.43 -10.00
C GLU A 110 0.02 -14.00 -9.65
N ALA A 111 0.99 -13.08 -9.63
CA ALA A 111 0.73 -11.66 -9.41
C ALA A 111 -0.18 -11.08 -10.51
N TYR A 112 0.02 -11.45 -11.79
CA TYR A 112 -0.88 -11.06 -12.87
C TYR A 112 -2.29 -11.64 -12.69
N LEU A 113 -2.41 -12.95 -12.36
CA LEU A 113 -3.71 -13.57 -12.11
C LEU A 113 -4.48 -12.89 -10.96
N ARG A 114 -3.75 -12.48 -9.92
CA ARG A 114 -4.32 -11.71 -8.81
C ARG A 114 -4.75 -10.32 -9.27
N ALA A 115 -3.92 -9.60 -10.01
CA ALA A 115 -4.22 -8.26 -10.52
C ALA A 115 -5.46 -8.24 -11.43
N PHE A 116 -5.67 -9.29 -12.25
CA PHE A 116 -6.87 -9.42 -13.07
C PHE A 116 -8.18 -9.47 -12.27
N ARG A 117 -8.15 -9.90 -11.02
CA ARG A 117 -9.34 -9.90 -10.15
C ARG A 117 -9.84 -8.50 -9.83
N LEU A 118 -8.99 -7.46 -9.95
CA LEU A 118 -9.40 -6.06 -9.79
C LEU A 118 -10.14 -5.51 -11.01
N LEU A 119 -9.96 -6.08 -12.21
CA LEU A 119 -10.51 -5.53 -13.46
C LEU A 119 -12.00 -5.24 -13.42
N PRO A 120 -12.88 -6.17 -12.97
CA PRO A 120 -14.32 -5.90 -12.99
C PRO A 120 -14.67 -4.63 -12.18
N ARG A 121 -14.01 -4.47 -11.04
CA ARG A 121 -14.24 -3.30 -10.18
C ARG A 121 -13.68 -2.01 -10.80
N LEU A 122 -12.49 -2.08 -11.41
CA LEU A 122 -11.89 -0.94 -12.10
C LEU A 122 -12.75 -0.47 -13.28
N LEU A 123 -13.29 -1.41 -14.07
CA LEU A 123 -14.20 -1.11 -15.18
C LEU A 123 -15.50 -0.50 -14.69
N LEU A 124 -16.10 -1.06 -13.64
CA LEU A 124 -17.33 -0.51 -13.04
C LEU A 124 -17.08 0.91 -12.51
N ASN A 125 -15.96 1.16 -11.86
CA ASN A 125 -15.61 2.49 -11.41
C ASN A 125 -15.46 3.47 -12.57
N LYS A 126 -14.82 3.04 -13.67
CA LYS A 126 -14.66 3.87 -14.86
C LYS A 126 -16.00 4.25 -15.48
N ILE A 127 -16.98 3.35 -15.48
CA ILE A 127 -18.34 3.62 -15.94
C ILE A 127 -19.04 4.61 -14.99
N ASN A 128 -18.99 4.37 -13.69
CA ASN A 128 -19.77 5.13 -12.72
C ASN A 128 -19.14 6.49 -12.35
N TYR A 129 -17.81 6.62 -12.44
CA TYR A 129 -17.09 7.81 -11.95
C TYR A 129 -16.16 8.45 -13.00
N GLY A 130 -16.14 7.94 -14.24
CA GLY A 130 -15.26 8.42 -15.31
C GLY A 130 -13.77 8.04 -15.13
N ARG A 131 -13.40 7.35 -14.04
CA ARG A 131 -12.04 6.93 -13.72
C ARG A 131 -12.03 5.61 -12.96
N ALA A 132 -10.96 4.83 -13.13
CA ALA A 132 -10.87 3.50 -12.53
C ALA A 132 -10.40 3.55 -11.06
N LEU A 133 -9.41 4.42 -10.76
CA LEU A 133 -8.74 4.51 -9.46
C LEU A 133 -8.10 5.90 -9.29
N ASP A 134 -8.03 6.39 -8.06
CA ASP A 134 -7.30 7.63 -7.72
C ASP A 134 -5.98 7.31 -6.99
N ILE A 135 -6.01 6.36 -6.04
CA ILE A 135 -4.87 5.95 -5.23
C ILE A 135 -4.74 4.43 -5.30
N LEU A 136 -3.53 3.94 -5.61
CA LEU A 136 -3.14 2.55 -5.48
C LEU A 136 -2.17 2.43 -4.31
N ILE A 137 -2.43 1.54 -3.36
CA ILE A 137 -1.46 1.14 -2.33
C ILE A 137 -0.99 -0.28 -2.61
N THR A 138 0.32 -0.51 -2.53
CA THR A 138 0.91 -1.85 -2.66
C THR A 138 1.97 -2.04 -1.59
N HIS A 139 2.35 -3.30 -1.33
CA HIS A 139 3.55 -3.53 -0.53
C HIS A 139 4.79 -3.47 -1.43
N SER A 140 4.84 -4.31 -2.46
CA SER A 140 5.96 -4.32 -3.42
C SER A 140 5.96 -3.08 -4.32
N PRO A 141 7.14 -2.60 -4.76
CA PRO A 141 7.25 -1.59 -5.82
C PRO A 141 6.84 -2.14 -7.19
N PRO A 142 6.60 -1.28 -8.19
CA PRO A 142 6.54 -1.68 -9.59
C PRO A 142 7.92 -2.18 -10.06
N PHE A 143 7.93 -3.15 -10.97
CA PHE A 143 9.16 -3.63 -11.58
C PHE A 143 9.90 -2.50 -12.32
N GLY A 144 11.18 -2.32 -12.04
CA GLY A 144 12.04 -1.28 -12.63
C GLY A 144 11.84 0.13 -12.06
N ILE A 145 11.01 0.30 -11.01
CA ILE A 145 10.78 1.59 -10.35
C ILE A 145 10.87 1.37 -8.85
N HIS A 146 11.87 1.97 -8.21
CA HIS A 146 12.11 1.85 -6.77
C HIS A 146 12.38 0.41 -6.30
N ASP A 147 12.56 -0.56 -7.19
CA ASP A 147 12.96 -1.92 -6.86
C ASP A 147 14.50 -2.04 -6.79
N GLU A 148 14.99 -3.19 -6.35
CA GLU A 148 16.41 -3.49 -6.26
C GLU A 148 16.75 -4.72 -7.12
N ASP A 149 18.02 -4.85 -7.49
CA ASP A 149 18.52 -5.99 -8.30
C ASP A 149 18.49 -7.33 -7.55
N THR A 150 18.30 -7.29 -6.21
CA THR A 150 18.16 -8.51 -5.43
C THR A 150 16.83 -9.18 -5.68
N HIS A 151 16.81 -10.51 -5.84
CA HIS A 151 15.58 -11.24 -6.15
C HIS A 151 14.43 -10.97 -5.15
N ALA A 152 14.75 -10.81 -3.87
CA ALA A 152 13.75 -10.55 -2.82
C ALA A 152 13.10 -9.17 -2.92
N HIS A 153 13.81 -8.17 -3.45
CA HIS A 153 13.33 -6.79 -3.58
C HIS A 153 12.98 -6.40 -5.01
N GLN A 154 12.93 -7.36 -5.92
CA GLN A 154 12.47 -7.13 -7.29
C GLN A 154 10.99 -6.78 -7.30
N GLY A 155 10.65 -5.75 -8.06
CA GLY A 155 9.26 -5.29 -8.20
C GLY A 155 8.35 -6.26 -8.95
N LEU A 156 7.05 -6.05 -8.84
CA LEU A 156 6.04 -6.85 -9.53
C LEU A 156 5.61 -6.19 -10.85
N LYS A 157 5.79 -6.90 -11.96
CA LYS A 157 5.33 -6.47 -13.30
C LYS A 157 3.81 -6.27 -13.36
N ALA A 158 3.07 -7.01 -12.55
CA ALA A 158 1.63 -6.85 -12.42
C ALA A 158 1.23 -5.46 -11.90
N ILE A 159 2.08 -4.82 -11.07
CA ILE A 159 1.83 -3.45 -10.59
C ILE A 159 2.01 -2.47 -11.75
N ASN A 160 3.05 -2.61 -12.61
CA ASN A 160 3.19 -1.77 -13.80
C ASN A 160 1.94 -1.87 -14.71
N TRP A 161 1.40 -3.08 -14.85
CA TRP A 161 0.17 -3.30 -15.60
C TRP A 161 -1.05 -2.61 -14.94
N LEU A 162 -1.20 -2.72 -13.60
CA LEU A 162 -2.25 -2.00 -12.87
C LEU A 162 -2.13 -0.49 -13.04
N LEU A 163 -0.92 0.07 -12.96
CA LEU A 163 -0.66 1.49 -13.19
C LEU A 163 -1.06 1.92 -14.60
N HIS A 164 -0.78 1.08 -15.61
CA HIS A 164 -1.17 1.36 -16.99
C HIS A 164 -2.68 1.31 -17.23
N VAL A 165 -3.38 0.33 -16.64
CA VAL A 165 -4.82 0.11 -16.85
C VAL A 165 -5.66 1.05 -16.01
N ALA A 166 -5.34 1.18 -14.72
CA ALA A 166 -6.12 1.98 -13.78
C ALA A 166 -5.76 3.46 -13.79
N LYS A 167 -4.53 3.81 -14.18
CA LYS A 167 -3.99 5.18 -14.25
C LYS A 167 -4.27 5.98 -12.98
N PRO A 168 -3.92 5.47 -11.77
CA PRO A 168 -4.12 6.21 -10.54
C PRO A 168 -3.28 7.49 -10.55
N ARG A 169 -3.71 8.54 -9.86
CA ARG A 169 -2.89 9.75 -9.67
C ARG A 169 -1.74 9.52 -8.70
N TYR A 170 -1.95 8.63 -7.73
CA TYR A 170 -0.98 8.33 -6.67
C TYR A 170 -0.80 6.83 -6.53
N HIS A 171 0.45 6.41 -6.37
CA HIS A 171 0.80 5.05 -5.99
C HIS A 171 1.77 5.09 -4.82
N PHE A 172 1.42 4.41 -3.72
CA PHE A 172 2.24 4.32 -2.51
C PHE A 172 2.65 2.88 -2.28
N HIS A 173 3.92 2.67 -1.95
CA HIS A 173 4.46 1.33 -1.68
C HIS A 173 5.57 1.37 -0.63
N GLY A 174 5.92 0.21 -0.07
CA GLY A 174 7.03 -0.02 0.85
C GLY A 174 8.07 -0.99 0.28
N HIS A 175 8.41 -1.99 1.09
CA HIS A 175 9.26 -3.14 0.78
C HIS A 175 10.74 -2.84 0.55
N THR A 176 11.10 -1.76 -0.12
CA THR A 176 12.48 -1.34 -0.37
C THR A 176 12.88 -0.22 0.59
N HIS A 177 14.00 -0.39 1.31
CA HIS A 177 14.41 0.49 2.41
C HIS A 177 15.41 1.55 1.94
N PHE A 178 15.01 2.40 1.00
CA PHE A 178 15.87 3.38 0.33
C PHE A 178 16.64 4.32 1.26
N GLN A 179 16.02 4.76 2.34
CA GLN A 179 16.66 5.71 3.26
C GLN A 179 17.89 5.16 3.95
N ARG A 180 18.02 3.82 4.07
CA ARG A 180 19.19 3.17 4.65
C ARG A 180 20.38 3.09 3.71
N ARG A 181 20.19 3.28 2.41
CA ARG A 181 21.21 3.01 1.38
C ARG A 181 21.59 4.20 0.51
N ASN A 182 20.98 5.38 0.70
CA ASN A 182 21.17 6.57 -0.16
C ASN A 182 21.02 6.28 -1.68
N LEU A 183 20.22 5.29 -2.04
CA LEU A 183 20.00 4.85 -3.41
C LEU A 183 18.65 5.39 -3.90
N SER A 184 18.68 6.12 -4.99
CA SER A 184 17.51 6.55 -5.81
C SER A 184 16.51 7.50 -5.15
N PRO A 185 15.80 8.32 -5.93
CA PRO A 185 14.74 9.15 -5.41
C PRO A 185 13.61 8.27 -4.86
N SER A 186 13.10 8.57 -3.65
CA SER A 186 11.94 7.89 -3.08
C SER A 186 10.61 8.26 -3.75
N GLU A 187 10.65 9.14 -4.76
CA GLU A 187 9.49 9.59 -5.53
C GLU A 187 9.82 9.67 -7.02
N THR A 188 8.93 9.14 -7.84
CA THR A 188 9.04 9.12 -9.30
C THR A 188 7.68 9.43 -9.91
N THR A 189 7.67 10.07 -11.08
CA THR A 189 6.44 10.27 -11.84
C THR A 189 6.48 9.43 -13.11
N GLN A 190 5.48 8.56 -13.28
CA GLN A 190 5.29 7.75 -14.49
C GLN A 190 3.96 8.13 -15.14
N GLY A 191 4.03 8.81 -16.29
CA GLY A 191 2.84 9.37 -16.92
C GLY A 191 2.14 10.39 -16.00
N LEU A 192 0.92 10.10 -15.58
CA LEU A 192 0.14 10.93 -14.66
C LEU A 192 0.24 10.45 -13.20
N THR A 193 0.89 9.33 -12.94
CA THR A 193 0.97 8.71 -11.62
C THR A 193 2.21 9.19 -10.87
N LYS A 194 2.01 9.77 -9.69
CA LYS A 194 3.07 10.02 -8.72
C LYS A 194 3.28 8.77 -7.89
N ILE A 195 4.44 8.16 -7.99
CA ILE A 195 4.83 6.93 -7.28
C ILE A 195 5.75 7.32 -6.13
N ALA A 196 5.42 6.90 -4.91
CA ALA A 196 6.23 7.18 -3.73
C ALA A 196 6.49 5.90 -2.91
N ASN A 197 7.75 5.66 -2.60
CA ASN A 197 8.14 4.76 -1.53
C ASN A 197 7.90 5.48 -0.20
N VAL A 198 7.10 4.89 0.68
CA VAL A 198 6.67 5.52 1.93
C VAL A 198 7.46 5.05 3.17
N PHE A 199 8.48 4.26 2.99
CA PHE A 199 9.34 3.75 4.06
C PHE A 199 10.03 4.88 4.85
N PRO A 200 10.05 4.89 6.19
CA PRO A 200 9.17 4.11 7.06
C PRO A 200 7.81 4.77 7.24
N TYR A 201 7.69 6.06 6.99
CA TYR A 201 6.43 6.79 6.91
C TYR A 201 6.57 8.10 6.11
N LYS A 202 5.46 8.57 5.55
CA LYS A 202 5.33 9.90 4.95
C LYS A 202 3.98 10.52 5.28
N ILE A 203 3.95 11.85 5.34
CA ILE A 203 2.70 12.61 5.33
C ILE A 203 2.55 13.19 3.93
N ILE A 204 1.48 12.80 3.26
CA ILE A 204 1.26 13.16 1.85
C ILE A 204 -0.06 13.91 1.73
N GLU A 205 -0.01 15.03 1.04
CA GLU A 205 -1.22 15.75 0.66
C GLU A 205 -1.63 15.36 -0.76
N VAL A 206 -2.86 14.81 -0.87
CA VAL A 206 -3.45 14.41 -2.15
C VAL A 206 -4.58 15.36 -2.53
N ASN A 207 -4.59 15.76 -3.80
CA ASN A 207 -5.60 16.63 -4.39
C ASN A 207 -6.36 15.90 -5.49
N HIS A 208 -7.59 16.32 -5.72
CA HIS A 208 -8.45 15.76 -6.78
C HIS A 208 -8.11 16.34 -8.14
#